data_5b314a92db817197f2c36d189fc69d67
#
_entry.id   5b314a92db817197f2c36d189fc69d67
#
_cell.length_a   1.000
_cell.length_b   1.000
_cell.length_c   1.000
_cell.angle_alpha   90.00
_cell.angle_beta   90.00
_cell.angle_gamma   90.00
#
_symmetry.space_group_name_H-M   'P 1'
#
loop_
_entity.id
_entity.type
_entity.pdbx_description
1 polymer ?
#
loop_
_entity_poly.entity_id
_entity_poly.type
_entity_poly.pdbx_seq_one_letter_code
_entity_poly.pdbx_strand_id
1 'polypeptide(L)'
;MAEENLDEADLETLEIRSAAWYKKKLKYSQIIYQIDEKTHVATITLNRPDKMNAMSHQLRAELFHALKHSDLNNEINVIVIKGAGRCFTAGYDLSGMGHDEPDLGNQYV
;
A
#
# COMPACT_ATOMS: atom_id res chain seq x y z
N MET A 1 -1.53 13.94 -17.15
CA MET A 1 -0.45 12.95 -17.11
C MET A 1 -1.02 11.58 -16.86
N ALA A 2 -0.49 10.61 -17.55
CA ALA A 2 -0.95 9.25 -17.35
C ALA A 2 -0.46 8.70 -16.02
N GLU A 3 -1.30 7.91 -15.37
CA GLU A 3 -0.92 7.18 -14.17
C GLU A 3 -0.24 5.88 -14.56
N GLU A 4 0.79 5.51 -13.85
CA GLU A 4 1.50 4.25 -14.04
C GLU A 4 1.02 3.22 -13.02
N ASN A 5 0.97 1.96 -13.44
CA ASN A 5 0.71 0.85 -12.53
C ASN A 5 2.03 0.38 -11.92
N LEU A 6 1.96 -0.17 -10.71
CA LEU A 6 3.08 -0.90 -10.13
C LEU A 6 3.21 -2.23 -10.86
N ASP A 7 4.44 -2.55 -11.30
CA ASP A 7 4.72 -3.85 -11.88
C ASP A 7 5.60 -4.69 -10.94
N GLU A 8 5.96 -5.90 -11.36
CA GLU A 8 6.77 -6.78 -10.53
C GLU A 8 8.14 -6.20 -10.18
N ALA A 9 8.76 -5.53 -11.13
CA ALA A 9 10.06 -4.92 -10.88
C ALA A 9 9.95 -3.82 -9.83
N ASP A 10 8.85 -3.03 -9.87
CA ASP A 10 8.60 -2.01 -8.87
C ASP A 10 8.40 -2.62 -7.49
N LEU A 11 7.68 -3.74 -7.41
CA LEU A 11 7.45 -4.41 -6.12
C LEU A 11 8.76 -4.90 -5.50
N GLU A 12 9.68 -5.37 -6.30
CA GLU A 12 10.95 -5.90 -5.80
C GLU A 12 11.94 -4.82 -5.39
N THR A 13 11.89 -3.67 -6.07
CA THR A 13 12.87 -2.60 -5.88
C THR A 13 12.28 -1.35 -5.25
N LEU A 14 11.09 -1.46 -4.67
CA LEU A 14 10.34 -0.32 -4.17
C LEU A 14 11.13 0.53 -3.19
N GLU A 15 11.86 -0.12 -2.28
CA GLU A 15 12.59 0.58 -1.22
C GLU A 15 13.78 1.41 -1.72
N ILE A 16 14.29 1.08 -2.90
CA ILE A 16 15.44 1.77 -3.45
C ILE A 16 15.08 2.74 -4.57
N ARG A 17 13.80 2.92 -4.81
CA ARG A 17 13.34 3.89 -5.82
C ARG A 17 13.65 5.32 -5.39
N SER A 18 13.88 6.18 -6.37
CA SER A 18 14.18 7.57 -6.10
C SER A 18 12.97 8.34 -5.58
N ALA A 19 13.24 9.48 -4.94
CA ALA A 19 12.16 10.37 -4.50
C ALA A 19 11.29 10.81 -5.68
N ALA A 20 11.88 11.01 -6.85
CA ALA A 20 11.12 11.41 -8.03
C ALA A 20 10.05 10.37 -8.39
N TRP A 21 10.38 9.09 -8.25
CA TRP A 21 9.39 8.04 -8.52
C TRP A 21 8.22 8.09 -7.53
N TYR A 22 8.49 8.35 -6.26
CA TYR A 22 7.43 8.45 -5.25
C TYR A 22 6.56 9.69 -5.42
N LYS A 23 7.02 10.69 -6.14
CA LYS A 23 6.20 11.88 -6.44
C LYS A 23 5.25 11.67 -7.60
N LYS A 24 5.43 10.60 -8.38
CA LYS A 24 4.54 10.29 -9.49
C LYS A 24 3.18 9.83 -9.00
N LYS A 25 2.16 10.17 -9.77
CA LYS A 25 0.83 9.59 -9.55
C LYS A 25 0.82 8.17 -10.10
N LEU A 26 0.37 7.24 -9.28
CA LEU A 26 0.20 5.85 -9.69
C LEU A 26 -1.26 5.47 -9.67
N LYS A 27 -1.59 4.44 -10.42
CA LYS A 27 -2.91 3.85 -10.39
C LYS A 27 -2.91 2.70 -9.39
N TYR A 28 -3.68 2.85 -8.32
CA TYR A 28 -3.77 1.84 -7.28
C TYR A 28 -4.98 0.93 -7.52
N SER A 29 -4.82 -0.34 -7.23
CA SER A 29 -5.90 -1.31 -7.35
C SER A 29 -6.41 -1.80 -6.00
N GLN A 30 -5.58 -1.77 -4.97
CA GLN A 30 -5.92 -2.34 -3.66
C GLN A 30 -6.00 -1.30 -2.55
N ILE A 31 -5.74 -0.06 -2.85
CA ILE A 31 -5.97 1.04 -1.93
C ILE A 31 -6.73 2.15 -2.64
N ILE A 32 -7.36 3.01 -1.85
CA ILE A 32 -7.92 4.27 -2.33
C ILE A 32 -7.15 5.38 -1.65
N TYR A 33 -6.55 6.26 -2.44
CA TYR A 33 -5.71 7.33 -1.91
C TYR A 33 -6.34 8.67 -2.27
N GLN A 34 -6.66 9.45 -1.26
CA GLN A 34 -7.37 10.72 -1.43
C GLN A 34 -6.67 11.81 -0.65
N ILE A 35 -6.56 12.98 -1.26
CA ILE A 35 -5.95 14.15 -0.61
C ILE A 35 -7.00 15.25 -0.57
N ASP A 36 -7.26 15.78 0.62
CA ASP A 36 -8.13 16.93 0.81
C ASP A 36 -7.25 18.17 0.91
N GLU A 37 -7.31 19.00 -0.12
CA GLU A 37 -6.48 20.20 -0.19
C GLU A 37 -6.88 21.27 0.82
N LYS A 38 -8.12 21.24 1.30
CA LYS A 38 -8.59 22.23 2.29
C LYS A 38 -8.11 21.90 3.69
N THR A 39 -8.12 20.62 4.05
CA THR A 39 -7.74 20.19 5.39
C THR A 39 -6.29 19.75 5.48
N HIS A 40 -5.62 19.56 4.34
CA HIS A 40 -4.25 19.05 4.26
C HIS A 40 -4.12 17.63 4.84
N VAL A 41 -5.18 16.84 4.66
CA VAL A 41 -5.24 15.46 5.13
C VAL A 41 -5.20 14.51 3.93
N ALA A 42 -4.31 13.54 3.99
CA ALA A 42 -4.31 12.43 3.04
C ALA A 42 -4.98 11.24 3.70
N THR A 43 -5.89 10.59 2.99
CA THR A 43 -6.57 9.40 3.47
C THR A 43 -6.23 8.24 2.57
N ILE A 44 -5.72 7.17 3.17
CA ILE A 44 -5.41 5.93 2.48
C ILE A 44 -6.36 4.87 3.00
N THR A 45 -7.21 4.34 2.13
CA THR A 45 -8.18 3.32 2.49
C THR A 45 -7.69 1.98 1.95
N LEU A 46 -7.49 1.01 2.84
CA LEU A 46 -7.20 -0.37 2.43
C LEU A 46 -8.48 -0.93 1.83
N ASN A 47 -8.44 -1.37 0.58
CA ASN A 47 -9.65 -1.68 -0.19
C ASN A 47 -9.64 -3.10 -0.72
N ARG A 48 -9.55 -4.06 0.19
CA ARG A 48 -9.76 -5.48 -0.06
C ARG A 48 -10.77 -6.03 0.96
N PRO A 49 -12.00 -5.46 1.01
CA PRO A 49 -12.94 -5.85 2.08
C PRO A 49 -13.37 -7.31 2.02
N ASP A 50 -13.37 -7.92 0.85
CA ASP A 50 -13.66 -9.34 0.66
C ASP A 50 -12.59 -10.26 1.25
N LYS A 51 -11.41 -9.73 1.53
CA LYS A 51 -10.30 -10.44 2.16
C LYS A 51 -9.97 -9.84 3.54
N MET A 52 -10.92 -9.12 4.13
CA MET A 52 -10.73 -8.43 5.41
C MET A 52 -9.48 -7.53 5.41
N ASN A 53 -9.20 -6.93 4.25
CA ASN A 53 -8.05 -6.06 4.03
C ASN A 53 -6.72 -6.71 4.38
N ALA A 54 -6.63 -8.03 4.15
CA ALA A 54 -5.36 -8.72 4.31
C ALA A 54 -4.32 -8.10 3.37
N MET A 55 -3.13 -7.87 3.89
CA MET A 55 -2.08 -7.15 3.19
C MET A 55 -1.33 -8.09 2.25
N SER A 56 -1.78 -8.14 1.00
CA SER A 56 -1.05 -8.80 -0.06
C SER A 56 0.24 -8.04 -0.37
N HIS A 57 1.13 -8.64 -1.12
CA HIS A 57 2.33 -7.95 -1.59
C HIS A 57 1.96 -6.67 -2.36
N GLN A 58 0.95 -6.77 -3.22
CA GLN A 58 0.48 -5.62 -4.00
C GLN A 58 -0.06 -4.51 -3.11
N LEU A 59 -0.89 -4.85 -2.11
CA LEU A 59 -1.44 -3.84 -1.21
C LEU A 59 -0.34 -3.14 -0.42
N ARG A 60 0.64 -3.90 0.07
CA ARG A 60 1.77 -3.31 0.81
C ARG A 60 2.58 -2.36 -0.06
N ALA A 61 2.82 -2.75 -1.32
CA ALA A 61 3.56 -1.89 -2.24
C ALA A 61 2.81 -0.59 -2.52
N GLU A 62 1.50 -0.68 -2.75
CA GLU A 62 0.68 0.51 -2.98
C GLU A 62 0.62 1.40 -1.75
N LEU A 63 0.43 0.80 -0.60
CA LEU A 63 0.41 1.53 0.67
C LEU A 63 1.74 2.26 0.90
N PHE A 64 2.85 1.58 0.67
CA PHE A 64 4.18 2.18 0.83
C PHE A 64 4.36 3.37 -0.11
N HIS A 65 3.96 3.20 -1.38
CA HIS A 65 4.06 4.29 -2.34
C HIS A 65 3.22 5.49 -1.91
N ALA A 66 1.98 5.26 -1.50
CA ALA A 66 1.10 6.35 -1.07
C ALA A 66 1.63 7.06 0.18
N LEU A 67 2.20 6.31 1.13
CA LEU A 67 2.82 6.88 2.32
C LEU A 67 4.00 7.77 1.94
N LYS A 68 4.87 7.29 1.06
CA LYS A 68 6.01 8.09 0.61
C LYS A 68 5.57 9.30 -0.19
N HIS A 69 4.56 9.15 -1.04
CA HIS A 69 4.02 10.28 -1.78
C HIS A 69 3.51 11.35 -0.83
N SER A 70 2.77 10.94 0.21
CA SER A 70 2.25 11.86 1.23
C SER A 70 3.38 12.54 2.00
N ASP A 71 4.39 11.77 2.38
CA ASP A 71 5.52 12.28 3.17
C ASP A 71 6.33 13.32 2.39
N LEU A 72 6.44 13.14 1.07
CA LEU A 72 7.17 14.06 0.21
C LEU A 72 6.35 15.27 -0.22
N ASN A 73 5.07 15.30 0.11
CA ASN A 73 4.17 16.38 -0.27
C ASN A 73 4.02 17.37 0.90
N ASN A 74 4.59 18.56 0.74
CA ASN A 74 4.59 19.58 1.78
C ASN A 74 3.19 20.10 2.13
N GLU A 75 2.19 19.83 1.29
CA GLU A 75 0.82 20.26 1.52
C GLU A 75 0.05 19.31 2.43
N ILE A 76 0.62 18.16 2.78
CA ILE A 76 -0.04 17.17 3.63
C ILE A 76 0.51 17.25 5.04
N ASN A 77 -0.37 17.47 6.01
CA ASN A 77 -0.01 17.57 7.43
C ASN A 77 -0.32 16.30 8.20
N VAL A 78 -1.33 15.54 7.76
CA VAL A 78 -1.81 14.36 8.47
C VAL A 78 -2.12 13.27 7.44
N ILE A 79 -1.76 12.04 7.78
CA ILE A 79 -2.10 10.87 6.99
C ILE A 79 -3.03 10.00 7.83
N VAL A 80 -4.20 9.69 7.28
CA VAL A 80 -5.16 8.79 7.90
C VAL A 80 -5.15 7.49 7.12
N ILE A 81 -5.01 6.37 7.81
CA ILE A 81 -5.11 5.04 7.19
C ILE A 81 -6.33 4.36 7.77
N LYS A 82 -7.21 3.88 6.90
CA LYS A 82 -8.43 3.20 7.32
C LYS A 82 -8.69 1.99 6.45
N GLY A 83 -9.62 1.14 6.87
CA GLY A 83 -10.01 -0.03 6.10
C GLY A 83 -11.41 0.09 5.56
N ALA A 84 -11.62 -0.35 4.32
CA ALA A 84 -12.94 -0.47 3.75
C ALA A 84 -13.66 -1.67 4.38
N GLY A 85 -14.98 -1.56 4.53
CA GLY A 85 -15.76 -2.64 5.09
C GLY A 85 -15.68 -2.70 6.61
N ARG A 86 -15.78 -3.91 7.15
CA ARG A 86 -15.96 -4.13 8.58
C ARG A 86 -14.67 -4.26 9.38
N CYS A 87 -13.53 -4.26 8.71
CA CYS A 87 -12.25 -4.56 9.35
C CYS A 87 -11.18 -3.61 8.87
N PHE A 88 -10.32 -3.16 9.77
CA PHE A 88 -9.17 -2.36 9.37
C PHE A 88 -8.24 -3.20 8.50
N THR A 89 -7.68 -4.26 9.05
CA THR A 89 -6.89 -5.25 8.32
C THR A 89 -6.78 -6.52 9.15
N ALA A 90 -6.74 -7.66 8.47
CA ALA A 90 -6.47 -8.95 9.12
C ALA A 90 -4.98 -9.25 9.22
N GLY A 91 -4.12 -8.32 8.77
CA GLY A 91 -2.69 -8.51 8.78
C GLY A 91 -2.17 -9.01 7.44
N TYR A 92 -1.01 -9.64 7.44
CA TYR A 92 -0.43 -10.13 6.20
C TYR A 92 -1.28 -11.21 5.55
N ASP A 93 -1.37 -11.16 4.23
CA ASP A 93 -2.06 -12.17 3.46
C ASP A 93 -1.16 -13.40 3.32
N LEU A 94 -1.58 -14.49 3.93
CA LEU A 94 -0.82 -15.74 3.94
C LEU A 94 -1.20 -16.68 2.81
N SER A 95 -2.16 -16.31 1.97
CA SER A 95 -2.69 -17.21 0.95
C SER A 95 -1.67 -17.64 -0.09
N GLY A 96 -0.64 -16.82 -0.33
CA GLY A 96 0.44 -17.16 -1.24
C GLY A 96 1.63 -17.85 -0.59
N MET A 97 1.60 -18.08 0.71
CA MET A 97 2.72 -18.63 1.45
C MET A 97 2.50 -20.10 1.74
N GLY A 98 3.59 -20.82 1.86
CA GLY A 98 3.55 -22.22 2.28
C GLY A 98 3.61 -23.24 1.17
N HIS A 99 3.43 -22.83 -0.07
CA HIS A 99 3.52 -23.76 -1.20
C HIS A 99 4.96 -24.00 -1.63
N ASP A 100 5.73 -22.91 -1.68
CA ASP A 100 7.11 -22.96 -2.14
C ASP A 100 8.09 -22.55 -1.05
N GLU A 101 7.60 -22.16 0.12
CA GLU A 101 8.41 -21.73 1.24
C GLU A 101 8.49 -22.85 2.25
N PRO A 102 9.65 -23.49 2.42
CA PRO A 102 9.78 -24.59 3.36
C PRO A 102 9.69 -24.06 4.80
N ASP A 103 8.67 -24.47 5.48
CA ASP A 103 8.55 -24.40 6.94
C ASP A 103 8.79 -23.04 7.60
N LEU A 104 8.44 -21.95 6.92
CA LEU A 104 8.55 -20.64 7.55
C LEU A 104 7.72 -20.56 8.84
N GLY A 105 6.57 -21.20 8.85
CA GLY A 105 5.72 -21.24 10.03
C GLY A 105 6.40 -21.88 11.22
N ASN A 106 7.22 -22.88 10.97
CA ASN A 106 7.92 -23.58 12.04
C ASN A 106 9.03 -22.75 12.67
N GLN A 107 9.53 -21.76 11.96
CA GLN A 107 10.57 -20.90 12.49
C GLN A 107 10.05 -19.89 13.51
N TYR A 108 8.76 -19.66 13.52
CA TYR A 108 8.13 -18.64 14.34
C TYR A 108 7.18 -19.22 15.40
N VAL A 109 7.17 -20.51 15.53
CA VAL A 109 6.31 -21.17 16.52
C VAL A 109 7.04 -21.34 17.84
#